data_b1a70670ed1fcde315bb67a1bf476bdc
#
_entry.id   b1a70670ed1fcde315bb67a1bf476bdc
#
_cell.length_a   1.000
_cell.length_b   1.000
_cell.length_c   1.000
_cell.angle_alpha   90.00
_cell.angle_beta   90.00
_cell.angle_gamma   90.00
#
_symmetry.space_group_name_H-M   'P 1'
#
loop_
_entity.id
_entity.type
_entity.pdbx_description
1 polymer ?
#
loop_
_entity_poly.entity_id
_entity_poly.type
_entity_poly.pdbx_seq_one_letter_code
_entity_poly.pdbx_strand_id
1 'polypeptide(L)'
;MMARSRQAVRNRAVWFVLAGAYSATAGAQTRTAQAPSTGAEVRVQVNAASAHQVMEGFGATTVPLIYQNGADDKLPPALRTRALEAVYRDVRLTLGNVSMGQWEPQNDDADPMHLNEAALEVAGLRATNDKLLAPARALGADGLYPGNVVSLWATEWLKPIRASDYNRYLDECAEYVVSAVLKWRDVTGEIPRYQHLFNEALYGNVELRGSSPKEITDIVKRAGARLRSAGMPTTFIIASEYSPALSAAEARAVLSDPDARQYVGAIGYHPYPYESPYASMENILAGPGMGRPDANAVADRRALRDLGRQYNVPVWMTEVSHGGLDPRSMDALRARAIEIHDELAYADASAFFAMHAIWDSKSNTEHFGAARSLLKEEDTVVLIEIGTSSVLITGTGYAIGHYARWVQRGALRVESVSDDSLVMVSAFTDKKRGKASFVIINNADTAKTVRVHVSGLAFTGPLEGEQSEGDVRWKALGAVPTTEATGDEFAVTVPAKSVTSLGGTF
;
A
#
# COMPACT_ATOMS: atom_id res chain seq x y z
N MET A 1 34.30 11.69 45.92
CA MET A 1 35.44 12.34 45.27
C MET A 1 35.58 11.79 43.88
N MET A 2 35.66 12.67 42.88
CA MET A 2 35.79 12.49 41.42
C MET A 2 34.52 12.18 40.61
N ALA A 3 33.94 13.29 40.11
CA ALA A 3 33.03 13.35 39.01
C ALA A 3 33.74 13.07 37.66
N ARG A 4 33.12 12.34 36.76
CA ARG A 4 33.50 12.32 35.33
C ARG A 4 32.32 12.82 34.50
N SER A 5 32.55 13.96 33.88
CA SER A 5 31.72 14.66 32.95
C SER A 5 31.46 13.83 31.68
N ARG A 6 30.22 13.72 31.24
CA ARG A 6 29.86 13.29 29.89
C ARG A 6 29.69 14.51 28.99
N GLN A 7 30.56 14.63 28.02
CA GLN A 7 30.56 15.64 26.98
C GLN A 7 29.61 15.20 25.87
N ALA A 8 28.51 15.91 25.72
CA ALA A 8 27.55 15.73 24.63
C ALA A 8 28.05 16.46 23.37
N VAL A 9 28.29 15.73 22.32
CA VAL A 9 28.59 16.29 20.99
C VAL A 9 27.25 16.69 20.34
N ARG A 10 27.02 18.00 20.22
CA ARG A 10 25.92 18.57 19.45
C ARG A 10 26.44 18.88 18.05
N ASN A 11 26.01 18.10 17.06
CA ASN A 11 26.14 18.47 15.66
C ASN A 11 24.97 19.40 15.28
N ARG A 12 25.27 20.68 15.05
CA ARG A 12 24.37 21.65 14.45
C ARG A 12 24.64 21.66 12.94
N ALA A 13 23.68 21.20 12.15
CA ALA A 13 23.65 21.50 10.72
C ALA A 13 23.00 22.87 10.54
N VAL A 14 23.75 23.79 9.95
CA VAL A 14 23.29 25.14 9.60
C VAL A 14 22.85 25.09 8.14
N TRP A 15 21.58 25.36 7.87
CA TRP A 15 21.07 25.57 6.52
C TRP A 15 21.03 27.07 6.23
N PHE A 16 21.74 27.48 5.20
CA PHE A 16 21.66 28.82 4.63
C PHE A 16 20.46 28.89 3.68
N VAL A 17 19.50 29.77 3.97
CA VAL A 17 18.44 30.17 3.05
C VAL A 17 18.91 31.41 2.30
N LEU A 18 19.12 31.32 1.00
CA LEU A 18 19.32 32.45 0.10
C LEU A 18 17.96 32.85 -0.50
N ALA A 19 17.40 33.94 -0.03
CA ALA A 19 16.24 34.55 -0.63
C ALA A 19 16.70 35.48 -1.79
N GLY A 20 16.43 35.04 -3.03
CA GLY A 20 16.56 35.86 -4.21
C GLY A 20 15.22 36.46 -4.60
N ALA A 21 15.10 37.81 -4.47
CA ALA A 21 13.93 38.54 -4.95
C ALA A 21 14.02 38.75 -6.46
N TYR A 22 13.08 38.17 -7.22
CA TYR A 22 12.85 38.55 -8.63
C TYR A 22 11.56 39.38 -8.75
N SER A 23 11.73 40.62 -9.20
CA SER A 23 10.61 41.48 -9.59
C SER A 23 10.17 41.10 -10.99
N ALA A 24 8.93 40.62 -11.13
CA ALA A 24 8.32 40.37 -12.43
C ALA A 24 7.38 41.51 -12.80
N THR A 25 7.70 42.23 -13.87
CA THR A 25 6.81 43.21 -14.53
C THR A 25 5.76 42.44 -15.34
N ALA A 26 4.49 42.63 -15.01
CA ALA A 26 3.36 42.03 -15.72
C ALA A 26 3.11 42.75 -17.05
N GLY A 27 3.41 42.08 -18.16
CA GLY A 27 2.90 42.43 -19.50
C GLY A 27 1.70 41.54 -19.82
N ALA A 28 0.50 42.11 -19.86
CA ALA A 28 -0.69 41.41 -20.30
C ALA A 28 -0.63 41.15 -21.81
N GLN A 29 -0.29 39.96 -22.22
CA GLN A 29 -0.53 39.46 -23.59
C GLN A 29 -1.82 38.67 -23.63
N THR A 30 -2.79 39.15 -24.39
CA THR A 30 -4.01 38.41 -24.78
C THR A 30 -3.61 37.15 -25.56
N ARG A 31 -3.68 35.99 -24.90
CA ARG A 31 -3.55 34.71 -25.56
C ARG A 31 -4.84 34.42 -26.34
N THR A 32 -4.79 34.50 -27.66
CA THR A 32 -5.73 33.83 -28.54
C THR A 32 -5.68 32.33 -28.26
N ALA A 33 -6.83 31.72 -27.98
CA ALA A 33 -6.95 30.28 -27.81
C ALA A 33 -6.47 29.57 -29.08
N GLN A 34 -5.28 29.03 -29.04
CA GLN A 34 -4.74 28.18 -30.10
C GLN A 34 -5.45 26.83 -29.98
N ALA A 35 -6.01 26.33 -31.08
CA ALA A 35 -6.57 24.99 -31.17
C ALA A 35 -5.53 23.98 -30.64
N PRO A 36 -5.94 22.90 -29.91
CA PRO A 36 -4.97 21.96 -29.38
C PRO A 36 -4.18 21.38 -30.54
N SER A 37 -2.86 21.59 -30.53
CA SER A 37 -1.94 20.89 -31.42
C SER A 37 -2.17 19.41 -31.19
N THR A 38 -2.47 18.65 -32.24
CA THR A 38 -2.54 17.19 -32.21
C THR A 38 -1.20 16.68 -31.70
N GLY A 39 -1.13 16.31 -30.40
CA GLY A 39 0.06 15.77 -29.79
C GLY A 39 0.54 14.54 -30.55
N ALA A 40 1.85 14.28 -30.53
CA ALA A 40 2.42 13.08 -31.15
C ALA A 40 1.65 11.83 -30.69
N GLU A 41 1.30 10.96 -31.64
CA GLU A 41 0.66 9.67 -31.36
C GLU A 41 1.64 8.78 -30.58
N VAL A 42 1.19 8.19 -29.49
CA VAL A 42 1.92 7.20 -28.68
C VAL A 42 1.30 5.84 -28.94
N ARG A 43 2.14 4.86 -29.22
CA ARG A 43 1.70 3.48 -29.48
C ARG A 43 1.98 2.60 -28.27
N VAL A 44 0.96 1.88 -27.87
CA VAL A 44 1.04 0.93 -26.77
C VAL A 44 0.64 -0.45 -27.29
N GLN A 45 1.54 -1.41 -27.06
CA GLN A 45 1.28 -2.82 -27.35
C GLN A 45 0.94 -3.53 -26.06
N VAL A 46 -0.21 -4.18 -26.04
CA VAL A 46 -0.66 -5.02 -24.92
C VAL A 46 -0.77 -6.46 -25.42
N ASN A 47 -0.18 -7.40 -24.69
CA ASN A 47 -0.26 -8.82 -25.00
C ASN A 47 -1.09 -9.54 -23.93
N ALA A 48 -2.36 -9.81 -24.22
CA ALA A 48 -3.30 -10.47 -23.30
C ALA A 48 -2.93 -11.94 -23.01
N ALA A 49 -2.02 -12.56 -23.80
CA ALA A 49 -1.50 -13.89 -23.54
C ALA A 49 -0.27 -13.91 -22.62
N SER A 50 0.43 -12.77 -22.49
CA SER A 50 1.59 -12.64 -21.59
C SER A 50 1.12 -12.20 -20.21
N ALA A 51 0.66 -13.16 -19.41
CA ALA A 51 0.14 -12.92 -18.09
C ALA A 51 1.26 -12.85 -17.03
N HIS A 52 1.09 -11.94 -16.09
CA HIS A 52 1.92 -11.74 -14.91
C HIS A 52 1.16 -12.16 -13.64
N GLN A 53 1.17 -11.32 -12.60
CA GLN A 53 0.52 -11.61 -11.32
C GLN A 53 -1.00 -11.57 -11.41
N VAL A 54 -1.63 -12.35 -10.53
CA VAL A 54 -3.05 -12.25 -10.21
C VAL A 54 -3.23 -11.14 -9.18
N MET A 55 -4.10 -10.19 -9.43
CA MET A 55 -4.37 -9.10 -8.50
C MET A 55 -5.18 -9.60 -7.29
N GLU A 56 -4.67 -9.32 -6.09
CA GLU A 56 -5.37 -9.55 -4.83
C GLU A 56 -6.18 -8.32 -4.39
N GLY A 57 -5.73 -7.13 -4.76
CA GLY A 57 -6.47 -5.90 -4.52
C GLY A 57 -5.62 -4.71 -4.12
N PHE A 58 -6.31 -3.67 -3.66
CA PHE A 58 -5.71 -2.44 -3.18
C PHE A 58 -6.16 -2.17 -1.76
N GLY A 59 -5.26 -1.72 -0.91
CA GLY A 59 -5.49 -1.57 0.50
C GLY A 59 -4.78 -0.37 1.12
N ALA A 60 -4.94 -0.28 2.42
CA ALA A 60 -4.20 0.67 3.24
C ALA A 60 -4.02 0.11 4.65
N THR A 61 -2.99 0.58 5.34
CA THR A 61 -2.84 0.33 6.76
C THR A 61 -3.88 1.14 7.51
N THR A 62 -4.67 0.47 8.33
CA THR A 62 -5.61 1.15 9.21
C THR A 62 -4.92 1.43 10.53
N VAL A 63 -4.34 2.61 10.66
CA VAL A 63 -3.88 3.06 11.98
C VAL A 63 -5.12 3.41 12.80
N PRO A 64 -5.22 2.91 14.02
CA PRO A 64 -6.41 3.11 14.84
C PRO A 64 -6.54 4.53 15.42
N LEU A 65 -5.96 5.57 14.80
CA LEU A 65 -6.03 6.94 15.31
C LEU A 65 -7.46 7.46 15.45
N ILE A 66 -8.35 6.99 14.59
CA ILE A 66 -9.79 7.25 14.69
C ILE A 66 -10.42 6.39 15.81
N TYR A 67 -9.71 5.34 16.26
CA TYR A 67 -10.23 4.27 17.12
C TYR A 67 -9.40 4.00 18.36
N GLN A 68 -8.22 4.62 18.49
CA GLN A 68 -7.20 4.30 19.49
C GLN A 68 -7.68 4.39 20.93
N ASN A 69 -8.69 5.17 21.18
CA ASN A 69 -9.23 5.27 22.53
C ASN A 69 -10.75 5.07 22.42
N GLY A 70 -11.18 3.84 22.51
CA GLY A 70 -12.60 3.47 22.44
C GLY A 70 -13.54 4.33 23.28
N ALA A 71 -13.01 4.99 24.35
CA ALA A 71 -13.71 5.95 25.18
C ALA A 71 -13.62 7.39 24.69
N ASP A 72 -12.57 7.75 23.92
CA ASP A 72 -12.25 9.14 23.56
C ASP A 72 -12.45 9.44 22.06
N ASP A 73 -13.30 8.68 21.39
CA ASP A 73 -13.67 8.91 20.02
C ASP A 73 -14.36 10.27 19.85
N LYS A 74 -13.55 11.30 19.70
CA LYS A 74 -14.00 12.68 19.49
C LYS A 74 -14.46 12.95 18.07
N LEU A 75 -14.32 11.95 17.16
CA LEU A 75 -14.75 12.11 15.79
C LEU A 75 -16.27 11.95 15.69
N PRO A 76 -16.99 12.98 15.19
CA PRO A 76 -18.43 12.89 14.99
C PRO A 76 -18.79 11.65 14.15
N PRO A 77 -19.78 10.84 14.55
CA PRO A 77 -20.15 9.63 13.81
C PRO A 77 -20.41 9.85 12.31
N ALA A 78 -21.01 10.99 11.96
CA ALA A 78 -21.26 11.35 10.56
C ALA A 78 -19.98 11.52 9.74
N LEU A 79 -18.92 12.12 10.31
CA LEU A 79 -17.62 12.26 9.64
C LEU A 79 -16.93 10.90 9.49
N ARG A 80 -17.01 10.05 10.51
CA ARG A 80 -16.48 8.68 10.42
C ARG A 80 -17.18 7.90 9.31
N THR A 81 -18.53 7.89 9.29
CA THR A 81 -19.28 7.23 8.24
C THR A 81 -18.87 7.73 6.86
N ARG A 82 -18.79 9.05 6.68
CA ARG A 82 -18.39 9.65 5.42
C ARG A 82 -16.96 9.28 4.99
N ALA A 83 -16.03 9.22 5.95
CA ALA A 83 -14.65 8.80 5.67
C ALA A 83 -14.57 7.31 5.25
N LEU A 84 -15.31 6.43 5.93
CA LEU A 84 -15.40 5.01 5.54
C LEU A 84 -16.03 4.82 4.16
N GLU A 85 -17.10 5.58 3.86
CA GLU A 85 -17.69 5.58 2.52
C GLU A 85 -16.67 6.05 1.47
N ALA A 86 -15.91 7.09 1.74
CA ALA A 86 -14.88 7.58 0.82
C ALA A 86 -13.82 6.50 0.54
N VAL A 87 -13.34 5.78 1.57
CA VAL A 87 -12.33 4.72 1.42
C VAL A 87 -12.89 3.49 0.70
N TYR A 88 -14.01 2.94 1.18
CA TYR A 88 -14.44 1.60 0.77
C TYR A 88 -15.47 1.60 -0.36
N ARG A 89 -16.30 2.65 -0.48
CA ARG A 89 -17.28 2.78 -1.56
C ARG A 89 -16.75 3.60 -2.74
N ASP A 90 -16.13 4.79 -2.46
CA ASP A 90 -15.75 5.73 -3.50
C ASP A 90 -14.39 5.36 -4.10
N VAL A 91 -13.34 5.15 -3.29
CA VAL A 91 -12.00 4.66 -3.72
C VAL A 91 -12.03 3.16 -4.04
N ARG A 92 -12.87 2.38 -3.35
CA ARG A 92 -13.03 0.92 -3.47
C ARG A 92 -11.83 0.12 -2.98
N LEU A 93 -11.26 0.48 -1.84
CA LEU A 93 -10.30 -0.41 -1.20
C LEU A 93 -11.00 -1.70 -0.76
N THR A 94 -10.33 -2.84 -0.99
CA THR A 94 -10.84 -4.16 -0.59
C THR A 94 -10.00 -4.81 0.50
N LEU A 95 -8.74 -4.38 0.63
CA LEU A 95 -7.79 -4.91 1.60
C LEU A 95 -7.55 -3.91 2.72
N GLY A 96 -7.17 -4.40 3.90
CA GLY A 96 -6.76 -3.54 5.00
C GLY A 96 -5.95 -4.30 6.05
N ASN A 97 -4.77 -3.76 6.33
CA ASN A 97 -3.96 -4.17 7.46
C ASN A 97 -4.44 -3.40 8.68
N VAL A 98 -5.04 -4.11 9.63
CA VAL A 98 -5.59 -3.51 10.85
C VAL A 98 -4.56 -3.64 11.95
N SER A 99 -3.91 -2.54 12.30
CA SER A 99 -2.98 -2.51 13.41
C SER A 99 -3.70 -2.93 14.69
N MET A 100 -3.14 -3.95 15.34
CA MET A 100 -3.66 -4.52 16.57
C MET A 100 -2.83 -4.00 17.74
N GLY A 101 -3.49 -3.56 18.79
CA GLY A 101 -2.83 -3.24 20.05
C GLY A 101 -2.24 -4.48 20.73
N GLN A 102 -1.80 -4.33 21.95
CA GLN A 102 -1.41 -5.48 22.79
C GLN A 102 -2.61 -6.39 23.00
N TRP A 103 -2.45 -7.66 22.65
CA TRP A 103 -3.49 -8.67 22.78
C TRP A 103 -3.41 -9.45 24.08
N GLU A 104 -2.20 -9.64 24.53
CA GLU A 104 -1.86 -10.43 25.66
C GLU A 104 -1.04 -9.57 26.61
N PRO A 105 -1.51 -9.30 27.80
CA PRO A 105 -0.68 -8.67 28.81
C PRO A 105 0.47 -9.62 29.17
N GLN A 106 1.56 -9.05 29.59
CA GLN A 106 2.80 -9.70 29.95
C GLN A 106 2.61 -11.09 30.52
N ASN A 107 2.99 -12.11 29.76
CA ASN A 107 2.99 -13.51 30.12
C ASN A 107 1.93 -13.89 31.18
N ASP A 108 0.79 -14.30 30.70
CA ASP A 108 -0.41 -14.56 31.51
C ASP A 108 -0.23 -15.73 32.48
N ASP A 109 0.62 -16.71 32.11
CA ASP A 109 1.05 -17.80 32.99
C ASP A 109 2.43 -18.36 32.62
N ALA A 110 2.84 -19.49 33.23
CA ALA A 110 4.14 -20.09 33.01
C ALA A 110 4.15 -21.14 31.88
N ASP A 111 3.00 -21.49 31.32
CA ASP A 111 2.84 -22.51 30.30
C ASP A 111 2.54 -21.88 28.92
N PRO A 112 3.54 -21.77 28.01
CA PRO A 112 3.34 -21.19 26.70
C PRO A 112 2.44 -22.02 25.77
N MET A 113 1.98 -23.18 26.24
CA MET A 113 1.01 -24.01 25.50
C MET A 113 -0.42 -23.79 25.98
N HIS A 114 -0.61 -23.08 27.08
CA HIS A 114 -1.91 -22.75 27.64
C HIS A 114 -2.29 -21.31 27.34
N LEU A 115 -3.27 -21.11 26.46
CA LEU A 115 -3.81 -19.81 26.15
C LEU A 115 -4.79 -19.36 27.25
N ASN A 116 -4.43 -18.35 28.03
CA ASN A 116 -5.34 -17.74 28.99
C ASN A 116 -6.26 -16.73 28.31
N GLU A 117 -7.36 -17.21 27.76
CA GLU A 117 -8.31 -16.35 27.03
C GLU A 117 -8.89 -15.20 27.88
N ALA A 118 -8.93 -15.36 29.20
CA ALA A 118 -9.47 -14.35 30.11
C ALA A 118 -8.54 -13.13 30.26
N ALA A 119 -7.24 -13.32 30.04
CA ALA A 119 -6.24 -12.25 30.12
C ALA A 119 -6.16 -11.40 28.83
N LEU A 120 -6.77 -11.85 27.73
CA LEU A 120 -6.71 -11.14 26.45
C LEU A 120 -7.56 -9.87 26.45
N GLU A 121 -6.92 -8.72 26.20
CA GLU A 121 -7.61 -7.45 26.06
C GLU A 121 -8.37 -7.43 24.71
N VAL A 122 -9.69 -7.29 24.74
CA VAL A 122 -10.55 -7.32 23.56
C VAL A 122 -11.44 -6.08 23.39
N ALA A 123 -11.47 -5.19 24.38
CA ALA A 123 -12.31 -4.00 24.31
C ALA A 123 -11.92 -3.12 23.12
N GLY A 124 -10.63 -2.94 22.91
CA GLY A 124 -10.10 -2.20 21.75
C GLY A 124 -10.49 -2.84 20.42
N LEU A 125 -10.41 -4.17 20.29
CA LEU A 125 -10.82 -4.86 19.06
C LEU A 125 -12.33 -4.79 18.83
N ARG A 126 -13.14 -4.91 19.87
CA ARG A 126 -14.60 -4.73 19.76
C ARG A 126 -14.95 -3.35 19.25
N ALA A 127 -14.34 -2.30 19.86
CA ALA A 127 -14.53 -0.94 19.39
C ALA A 127 -14.09 -0.75 17.92
N THR A 128 -12.97 -1.37 17.53
CA THR A 128 -12.49 -1.37 16.14
C THR A 128 -13.45 -2.11 15.22
N ASN A 129 -13.98 -3.25 15.63
CA ASN A 129 -14.98 -3.97 14.86
C ASN A 129 -16.21 -3.13 14.60
N ASP A 130 -16.79 -2.54 15.66
CA ASP A 130 -18.03 -1.80 15.55
C ASP A 130 -17.89 -0.50 14.75
N LYS A 131 -16.75 0.16 14.87
CA LYS A 131 -16.51 1.47 14.27
C LYS A 131 -15.83 1.42 12.89
N LEU A 132 -15.12 0.35 12.58
CA LEU A 132 -14.35 0.18 11.33
C LEU A 132 -14.69 -1.09 10.58
N LEU A 133 -14.42 -2.28 11.18
CA LEU A 133 -14.39 -3.53 10.40
C LEU A 133 -15.77 -3.90 9.86
N ALA A 134 -16.79 -3.89 10.69
CA ALA A 134 -18.15 -4.21 10.28
C ALA A 134 -18.70 -3.19 9.25
N PRO A 135 -18.58 -1.86 9.47
CA PRO A 135 -18.94 -0.88 8.45
C PRO A 135 -18.14 -1.01 7.14
N ALA A 136 -16.83 -1.24 7.21
CA ALA A 136 -15.99 -1.40 6.02
C ALA A 136 -16.41 -2.63 5.19
N ARG A 137 -16.69 -3.77 5.85
CA ARG A 137 -17.22 -4.97 5.19
C ARG A 137 -18.57 -4.71 4.52
N ALA A 138 -19.45 -3.98 5.18
CA ALA A 138 -20.75 -3.59 4.60
C ALA A 138 -20.59 -2.71 3.34
N LEU A 139 -19.45 -2.04 3.19
CA LEU A 139 -19.10 -1.22 2.03
C LEU A 139 -18.25 -1.97 0.98
N GLY A 140 -17.93 -3.27 1.20
CA GLY A 140 -17.25 -4.11 0.22
C GLY A 140 -15.81 -4.49 0.53
N ALA A 141 -15.25 -4.13 1.69
CA ALA A 141 -13.95 -4.62 2.12
C ALA A 141 -14.03 -6.10 2.52
N ASP A 142 -13.39 -6.97 1.76
CA ASP A 142 -13.45 -8.43 1.95
C ASP A 142 -12.12 -9.05 2.39
N GLY A 143 -11.07 -8.25 2.52
CA GLY A 143 -9.72 -8.69 2.88
C GLY A 143 -9.11 -7.89 4.03
N LEU A 144 -9.88 -7.62 5.11
CA LEU A 144 -9.35 -7.03 6.32
C LEU A 144 -8.70 -8.12 7.19
N TYR A 145 -7.50 -7.83 7.73
CA TYR A 145 -6.74 -8.82 8.51
C TYR A 145 -5.93 -8.17 9.64
N PRO A 146 -5.63 -8.93 10.71
CA PRO A 146 -4.79 -8.45 11.80
C PRO A 146 -3.36 -8.21 11.33
N GLY A 147 -2.83 -7.03 11.61
CA GLY A 147 -1.49 -6.61 11.25
C GLY A 147 -0.57 -6.40 12.43
N ASN A 148 0.73 -6.60 12.20
CA ASN A 148 1.82 -6.35 13.16
C ASN A 148 1.60 -7.06 14.50
N VAL A 149 1.24 -8.31 14.46
CA VAL A 149 0.82 -9.08 15.64
C VAL A 149 1.96 -9.28 16.61
N VAL A 150 3.15 -9.63 16.12
CA VAL A 150 4.37 -9.70 16.95
C VAL A 150 5.11 -8.36 16.79
N SER A 151 4.40 -7.29 17.14
CA SER A 151 4.98 -5.96 17.00
C SER A 151 5.65 -5.52 18.27
N LEU A 152 6.52 -4.67 18.05
CA LEU A 152 7.34 -3.72 18.73
C LEU A 152 6.99 -3.37 20.18
N TRP A 153 5.77 -3.03 20.40
CA TRP A 153 5.33 -2.38 21.63
C TRP A 153 4.81 -3.38 22.67
N ALA A 154 4.50 -4.60 22.19
CA ALA A 154 3.82 -5.62 22.97
C ALA A 154 4.75 -6.67 23.59
N THR A 155 6.04 -6.67 23.27
CA THR A 155 6.90 -7.84 23.49
C THR A 155 8.12 -7.60 24.37
N GLU A 156 8.13 -6.54 25.17
CA GLU A 156 9.23 -6.29 26.14
C GLU A 156 9.45 -7.48 27.09
N TRP A 157 8.39 -8.15 27.48
CA TRP A 157 8.44 -9.33 28.33
C TRP A 157 9.04 -10.55 27.65
N LEU A 158 9.01 -10.66 26.32
CA LEU A 158 9.63 -11.73 25.57
C LEU A 158 11.17 -11.63 25.53
N LYS A 159 11.75 -10.44 25.66
CA LYS A 159 13.20 -10.24 25.58
C LYS A 159 14.00 -11.07 26.59
N PRO A 160 13.67 -11.10 27.89
CA PRO A 160 14.37 -11.94 28.83
C PRO A 160 14.20 -13.44 28.54
N ILE A 161 13.03 -13.87 28.07
CA ILE A 161 12.78 -15.27 27.70
C ILE A 161 13.65 -15.64 26.48
N ARG A 162 13.66 -14.80 25.44
CA ARG A 162 14.52 -14.99 24.27
C ARG A 162 16.00 -15.17 24.63
N ALA A 163 16.48 -14.41 25.60
CA ALA A 163 17.87 -14.47 26.04
C ALA A 163 18.22 -15.72 26.87
N SER A 164 17.25 -16.29 27.61
CA SER A 164 17.46 -17.40 28.54
C SER A 164 16.98 -18.75 28.03
N ASP A 165 15.87 -18.78 27.29
CA ASP A 165 15.25 -20.02 26.77
C ASP A 165 14.62 -19.74 25.39
N TYR A 166 15.37 -20.02 24.34
CA TYR A 166 14.95 -19.77 22.97
C TYR A 166 13.74 -20.61 22.53
N ASN A 167 13.62 -21.84 23.00
CA ASN A 167 12.46 -22.69 22.64
C ASN A 167 11.19 -22.16 23.29
N ARG A 168 11.25 -21.84 24.57
CA ARG A 168 10.14 -21.19 25.25
C ARG A 168 9.74 -19.88 24.58
N TYR A 169 10.70 -19.06 24.21
CA TYR A 169 10.44 -17.83 23.46
C TYR A 169 9.65 -18.06 22.17
N LEU A 170 9.99 -19.11 21.40
CA LEU A 170 9.26 -19.47 20.18
C LEU A 170 7.83 -19.94 20.48
N ASP A 171 7.62 -20.65 21.60
CA ASP A 171 6.29 -21.10 22.03
C ASP A 171 5.43 -19.92 22.47
N GLU A 172 5.97 -18.99 23.22
CA GLU A 172 5.30 -17.73 23.63
C GLU A 172 4.93 -16.86 22.39
N CYS A 173 5.84 -16.74 21.44
CA CYS A 173 5.53 -16.05 20.17
C CYS A 173 4.39 -16.74 19.43
N ALA A 174 4.38 -18.07 19.38
CA ALA A 174 3.32 -18.82 18.72
C ALA A 174 1.98 -18.68 19.45
N GLU A 175 1.98 -18.65 20.76
CA GLU A 175 0.80 -18.40 21.57
C GLU A 175 0.21 -17.02 21.28
N TYR A 176 1.04 -15.98 21.29
CA TYR A 176 0.65 -14.63 20.96
C TYR A 176 0.00 -14.51 19.56
N VAL A 177 0.58 -15.18 18.56
CA VAL A 177 0.06 -15.24 17.19
C VAL A 177 -1.30 -15.93 17.14
N VAL A 178 -1.44 -17.09 17.80
CA VAL A 178 -2.69 -17.85 17.85
C VAL A 178 -3.78 -17.07 18.56
N SER A 179 -3.46 -16.45 19.70
CA SER A 179 -4.40 -15.63 20.49
C SER A 179 -5.00 -14.50 19.65
N ALA A 180 -4.20 -13.82 18.86
CA ALA A 180 -4.67 -12.75 17.99
C ALA A 180 -5.70 -13.25 16.95
N VAL A 181 -5.46 -14.39 16.32
CA VAL A 181 -6.40 -14.98 15.34
C VAL A 181 -7.70 -15.44 16.01
N LEU A 182 -7.58 -16.09 17.16
CA LEU A 182 -8.76 -16.53 17.91
C LEU A 182 -9.64 -15.35 18.34
N LYS A 183 -9.04 -14.30 18.86
CA LYS A 183 -9.81 -13.11 19.27
C LYS A 183 -10.37 -12.33 18.09
N TRP A 184 -9.64 -12.26 16.99
CA TRP A 184 -10.21 -11.72 15.77
C TRP A 184 -11.48 -12.47 15.37
N ARG A 185 -11.43 -13.79 15.32
CA ARG A 185 -12.58 -14.65 15.04
C ARG A 185 -13.73 -14.41 16.02
N ASP A 186 -13.45 -14.41 17.33
CA ASP A 186 -14.47 -14.28 18.37
C ASP A 186 -15.16 -12.91 18.34
N VAL A 187 -14.44 -11.87 17.96
CA VAL A 187 -14.98 -10.50 17.90
C VAL A 187 -15.67 -10.22 16.57
N THR A 188 -15.09 -10.68 15.45
CA THR A 188 -15.59 -10.36 14.11
C THR A 188 -16.53 -11.42 13.52
N GLY A 189 -16.53 -12.63 14.08
CA GLY A 189 -17.24 -13.78 13.53
C GLY A 189 -16.53 -14.45 12.33
N GLU A 190 -15.33 -13.99 11.95
CA GLU A 190 -14.60 -14.47 10.77
C GLU A 190 -13.18 -14.88 11.12
N ILE A 191 -12.69 -15.97 10.52
CA ILE A 191 -11.28 -16.33 10.57
C ILE A 191 -10.54 -15.49 9.54
N PRO A 192 -9.51 -14.71 9.92
CA PRO A 192 -8.78 -13.89 8.97
C PRO A 192 -8.01 -14.79 8.00
N ARG A 193 -8.07 -14.48 6.70
CA ARG A 193 -7.33 -15.22 5.67
C ARG A 193 -5.82 -15.03 5.86
N TYR A 194 -5.42 -13.83 6.24
CA TYR A 194 -4.02 -13.44 6.41
C TYR A 194 -3.76 -12.89 7.80
N GLN A 195 -2.52 -12.98 8.21
CA GLN A 195 -1.98 -12.32 9.40
C GLN A 195 -0.59 -11.78 9.08
N HIS A 196 -0.38 -10.50 9.35
CA HIS A 196 0.93 -9.88 9.21
C HIS A 196 1.68 -10.01 10.52
N LEU A 197 2.80 -10.75 10.53
CA LEU A 197 3.51 -11.09 11.76
C LEU A 197 4.41 -9.98 12.27
N PHE A 198 5.26 -9.44 11.38
CA PHE A 198 6.33 -8.51 11.74
C PHE A 198 6.31 -7.29 10.85
N ASN A 199 6.71 -6.16 11.40
CA ASN A 199 6.99 -4.94 10.66
C ASN A 199 8.48 -4.60 10.78
N GLU A 200 9.23 -4.67 9.69
CA GLU A 200 10.63 -4.28 9.59
C GLU A 200 11.56 -4.93 10.65
N ALA A 201 11.38 -6.22 10.88
CA ALA A 201 12.07 -6.97 11.93
C ALA A 201 13.60 -7.02 11.74
N LEU A 202 14.09 -7.07 10.49
CA LEU A 202 15.52 -7.06 10.18
C LEU A 202 16.12 -5.65 10.21
N TYR A 203 15.34 -4.63 9.92
CA TYR A 203 15.79 -3.25 9.90
C TYR A 203 16.09 -2.69 11.30
N GLY A 204 15.52 -3.29 12.32
CA GLY A 204 15.80 -2.94 13.72
C GLY A 204 15.03 -1.75 14.27
N ASN A 205 13.98 -1.31 13.59
CA ASN A 205 13.01 -0.36 14.15
C ASN A 205 12.09 -0.99 15.17
N VAL A 206 12.19 -2.29 15.30
CA VAL A 206 11.33 -3.09 16.17
C VAL A 206 12.05 -3.51 17.42
N GLU A 207 11.30 -3.78 18.48
CA GLU A 207 11.82 -4.15 19.78
C GLU A 207 12.47 -5.52 19.83
N LEU A 208 12.16 -6.37 18.86
CA LEU A 208 12.89 -7.60 18.56
C LEU A 208 14.17 -7.33 17.73
N ARG A 209 14.78 -6.17 17.91
CA ARG A 209 16.04 -5.81 17.25
C ARG A 209 17.02 -6.96 17.24
N GLY A 210 17.56 -7.24 16.06
CA GLY A 210 18.47 -8.36 15.87
C GLY A 210 17.74 -9.68 15.63
N SER A 211 16.47 -9.67 15.25
CA SER A 211 15.83 -10.83 14.63
C SER A 211 16.65 -11.25 13.41
N SER A 212 16.84 -12.55 13.27
CA SER A 212 17.48 -13.11 12.09
C SER A 212 16.43 -13.76 11.19
N PRO A 213 16.69 -13.90 9.88
CA PRO A 213 15.80 -14.66 9.01
C PRO A 213 15.50 -16.07 9.52
N LYS A 214 16.47 -16.69 10.23
CA LYS A 214 16.27 -18.00 10.87
C LYS A 214 15.24 -17.94 12.00
N GLU A 215 15.33 -16.96 12.86
CA GLU A 215 14.39 -16.78 13.97
C GLU A 215 12.95 -16.58 13.45
N ILE A 216 12.78 -15.73 12.44
CA ILE A 216 11.49 -15.52 11.79
C ILE A 216 10.97 -16.85 11.20
N THR A 217 11.83 -17.62 10.54
CA THR A 217 11.49 -18.95 10.02
C THR A 217 11.00 -19.89 11.12
N ASP A 218 11.68 -19.90 12.27
CA ASP A 218 11.32 -20.77 13.40
C ASP A 218 9.96 -20.34 14.01
N ILE A 219 9.69 -19.04 14.13
CA ILE A 219 8.40 -18.53 14.60
C ILE A 219 7.29 -18.89 13.62
N VAL A 220 7.49 -18.70 12.32
CA VAL A 220 6.50 -19.06 11.27
C VAL A 220 6.13 -20.53 11.34
N LYS A 221 7.12 -21.41 11.51
CA LYS A 221 6.85 -22.86 11.67
C LYS A 221 6.03 -23.14 12.91
N ARG A 222 6.45 -22.61 14.06
CA ARG A 222 5.82 -22.88 15.35
C ARG A 222 4.38 -22.34 15.42
N ALA A 223 4.20 -21.09 15.05
CA ALA A 223 2.90 -20.43 15.03
C ALA A 223 1.95 -21.05 13.98
N GLY A 224 2.47 -21.34 12.78
CA GLY A 224 1.68 -21.95 11.72
C GLY A 224 1.19 -23.36 12.06
N ALA A 225 2.06 -24.18 12.66
CA ALA A 225 1.66 -25.52 13.13
C ALA A 225 0.57 -25.43 14.22
N ARG A 226 0.70 -24.49 15.13
CA ARG A 226 -0.25 -24.27 16.22
C ARG A 226 -1.61 -23.76 15.72
N LEU A 227 -1.62 -22.79 14.80
CA LEU A 227 -2.84 -22.34 14.11
C LEU A 227 -3.54 -23.49 13.38
N ARG A 228 -2.78 -24.29 12.65
CA ARG A 228 -3.33 -25.44 11.92
C ARG A 228 -3.95 -26.47 12.88
N SER A 229 -3.28 -26.75 13.99
CA SER A 229 -3.80 -27.65 15.04
C SER A 229 -5.07 -27.11 15.69
N ALA A 230 -5.21 -25.80 15.79
CA ALA A 230 -6.41 -25.10 16.27
C ALA A 230 -7.52 -24.98 15.19
N GLY A 231 -7.34 -25.59 14.02
CA GLY A 231 -8.32 -25.52 12.92
C GLY A 231 -8.39 -24.18 12.21
N MET A 232 -7.37 -23.34 12.34
CA MET A 232 -7.29 -22.01 11.72
C MET A 232 -6.49 -22.08 10.40
N PRO A 233 -7.12 -21.82 9.23
CA PRO A 233 -6.43 -21.85 7.93
C PRO A 233 -5.69 -20.55 7.61
N THR A 234 -5.55 -19.64 8.56
CA THR A 234 -4.83 -18.37 8.41
C THR A 234 -3.39 -18.59 7.94
N THR A 235 -2.96 -17.79 6.97
CA THR A 235 -1.58 -17.78 6.45
C THR A 235 -0.89 -16.46 6.74
N PHE A 236 0.45 -16.46 6.71
CA PHE A 236 1.23 -15.31 7.10
C PHE A 236 1.66 -14.46 5.91
N ILE A 237 1.60 -13.15 6.09
CA ILE A 237 2.35 -12.20 5.29
C ILE A 237 3.69 -12.04 6.00
N ILE A 238 4.76 -12.44 5.31
CA ILE A 238 6.14 -12.40 5.80
C ILE A 238 6.92 -11.29 5.11
N ALA A 239 8.10 -10.98 5.61
CA ALA A 239 9.10 -10.16 4.94
C ALA A 239 8.70 -8.70 4.66
N SER A 240 7.74 -8.14 5.40
CA SER A 240 7.40 -6.71 5.32
C SER A 240 8.50 -5.85 5.92
N GLU A 241 9.67 -5.87 5.26
CA GLU A 241 10.87 -5.19 5.67
C GLU A 241 10.99 -3.82 5.01
N TYR A 242 11.76 -2.94 5.64
CA TYR A 242 12.03 -1.57 5.21
C TYR A 242 12.41 -1.43 3.73
N SER A 243 13.12 -2.40 3.17
CA SER A 243 13.52 -2.36 1.77
C SER A 243 13.27 -3.68 1.04
N PRO A 244 13.07 -3.64 -0.29
CA PRO A 244 12.92 -4.85 -1.09
C PRO A 244 14.08 -5.84 -0.95
N ALA A 245 15.31 -5.36 -0.76
CA ALA A 245 16.50 -6.20 -0.55
C ALA A 245 16.43 -6.99 0.77
N LEU A 246 16.05 -6.33 1.88
CA LEU A 246 15.85 -6.99 3.17
C LEU A 246 14.69 -7.97 3.12
N SER A 247 13.59 -7.58 2.49
CA SER A 247 12.43 -8.46 2.27
C SER A 247 12.79 -9.70 1.45
N ALA A 248 13.60 -9.56 0.41
CA ALA A 248 14.07 -10.69 -0.38
C ALA A 248 14.99 -11.63 0.44
N ALA A 249 15.79 -11.11 1.35
CA ALA A 249 16.64 -11.91 2.23
C ALA A 249 15.82 -12.74 3.22
N GLU A 250 14.84 -12.13 3.88
CA GLU A 250 13.92 -12.81 4.78
C GLU A 250 13.06 -13.84 4.04
N ALA A 251 12.40 -13.44 2.96
CA ALA A 251 11.55 -14.31 2.17
C ALA A 251 12.30 -15.55 1.66
N ARG A 252 13.54 -15.38 1.22
CA ARG A 252 14.39 -16.49 0.79
C ARG A 252 14.62 -17.50 1.90
N ALA A 253 14.90 -17.06 3.12
CA ALA A 253 15.12 -17.95 4.26
C ALA A 253 13.85 -18.71 4.61
N VAL A 254 12.73 -18.02 4.78
CA VAL A 254 11.45 -18.64 5.17
C VAL A 254 10.94 -19.60 4.08
N LEU A 255 10.98 -19.20 2.81
CA LEU A 255 10.47 -20.01 1.71
C LEU A 255 11.35 -21.19 1.34
N SER A 256 12.65 -21.14 1.67
CA SER A 256 13.56 -22.29 1.47
C SER A 256 13.29 -23.43 2.46
N ASP A 257 12.69 -23.14 3.61
CA ASP A 257 12.29 -24.13 4.61
C ASP A 257 10.88 -24.67 4.25
N PRO A 258 10.74 -25.96 3.89
CA PRO A 258 9.46 -26.52 3.47
C PRO A 258 8.42 -26.54 4.60
N ASP A 259 8.85 -26.62 5.86
CA ASP A 259 7.97 -26.63 7.03
C ASP A 259 7.44 -25.23 7.36
N ALA A 260 8.19 -24.17 7.05
CA ALA A 260 7.75 -22.80 7.17
C ALA A 260 6.88 -22.37 5.98
N ARG A 261 7.34 -22.67 4.76
CA ARG A 261 6.72 -22.23 3.51
C ARG A 261 5.24 -22.55 3.40
N GLN A 262 4.79 -23.69 3.92
CA GLN A 262 3.39 -24.11 3.87
C GLN A 262 2.42 -23.16 4.60
N TYR A 263 2.92 -22.27 5.44
CA TYR A 263 2.15 -21.29 6.20
C TYR A 263 2.21 -19.90 5.61
N VAL A 264 2.97 -19.70 4.53
CA VAL A 264 3.14 -18.39 3.89
C VAL A 264 2.01 -18.11 2.92
N GLY A 265 1.33 -16.98 3.08
CA GLY A 265 0.26 -16.52 2.21
C GLY A 265 0.68 -15.41 1.23
N ALA A 266 1.67 -14.59 1.62
CA ALA A 266 2.24 -13.55 0.77
C ALA A 266 3.65 -13.17 1.24
N ILE A 267 4.44 -12.64 0.30
CA ILE A 267 5.71 -11.94 0.55
C ILE A 267 5.39 -10.45 0.60
N GLY A 268 5.51 -9.83 1.77
CA GLY A 268 5.39 -8.40 1.92
C GLY A 268 6.72 -7.67 1.65
N TYR A 269 6.66 -6.36 1.36
CA TYR A 269 7.83 -5.49 1.34
C TYR A 269 7.39 -4.02 1.44
N HIS A 270 8.31 -3.15 1.89
CA HIS A 270 8.18 -1.71 1.80
C HIS A 270 9.20 -1.17 0.79
N PRO A 271 8.91 -0.07 0.08
CA PRO A 271 9.75 0.42 -1.00
C PRO A 271 10.77 1.47 -0.55
N TYR A 272 11.18 1.47 0.73
CA TYR A 272 12.02 2.53 1.29
C TYR A 272 13.53 2.23 1.19
N PRO A 273 14.28 2.81 0.26
CA PRO A 273 15.70 2.99 0.43
C PRO A 273 15.98 4.40 0.97
N TYR A 274 16.63 4.51 2.09
CA TYR A 274 17.04 5.81 2.67
C TYR A 274 17.90 6.65 1.73
N GLU A 275 18.55 6.03 0.77
CA GLU A 275 19.56 6.64 -0.07
C GLU A 275 19.17 6.74 -1.54
N SER A 276 17.94 6.31 -1.88
CA SER A 276 17.47 6.39 -3.26
C SER A 276 16.80 7.72 -3.53
N PRO A 277 17.03 8.33 -4.71
CA PRO A 277 16.25 9.46 -5.20
C PRO A 277 14.74 9.17 -5.32
N TYR A 278 14.33 7.90 -5.22
CA TYR A 278 12.94 7.45 -5.18
C TYR A 278 12.20 7.75 -3.86
N ALA A 279 12.91 8.28 -2.86
CA ALA A 279 12.34 8.51 -1.53
C ALA A 279 11.40 9.72 -1.42
N SER A 280 11.06 10.40 -2.52
CA SER A 280 10.08 11.49 -2.53
C SER A 280 9.18 11.46 -3.76
N MET A 281 7.93 11.88 -3.59
CA MET A 281 6.97 12.01 -4.69
C MET A 281 7.46 12.99 -5.77
N GLU A 282 8.18 14.05 -5.40
CA GLU A 282 8.76 15.00 -6.34
C GLU A 282 9.76 14.32 -7.28
N ASN A 283 10.61 13.46 -6.73
CA ASN A 283 11.57 12.70 -7.51
C ASN A 283 10.88 11.71 -8.46
N ILE A 284 9.78 11.08 -8.05
CA ILE A 284 9.00 10.19 -8.91
C ILE A 284 8.51 10.93 -10.17
N LEU A 285 8.13 12.20 -10.02
CA LEU A 285 7.65 13.02 -11.13
C LEU A 285 8.75 13.51 -12.07
N ALA A 286 10.00 13.49 -11.66
CA ALA A 286 11.11 14.02 -12.46
C ALA A 286 11.38 13.22 -13.75
N GLY A 287 10.73 12.06 -13.91
CA GLY A 287 10.79 11.26 -15.13
C GLY A 287 11.77 10.09 -15.06
N PRO A 288 11.90 9.32 -16.15
CA PRO A 288 12.75 8.14 -16.19
C PRO A 288 14.21 8.51 -15.90
N GLY A 289 14.84 7.75 -14.99
CA GLY A 289 16.23 7.96 -14.57
C GLY A 289 16.45 9.08 -13.57
N MET A 290 15.42 9.85 -13.22
CA MET A 290 15.48 10.90 -12.22
C MET A 290 14.39 10.65 -11.16
N GLY A 291 14.74 9.90 -10.11
CA GLY A 291 13.81 9.64 -8.99
C GLY A 291 12.87 8.45 -9.17
N ARG A 292 12.89 7.78 -10.29
CA ARG A 292 12.31 6.45 -10.46
C ARG A 292 13.29 5.38 -9.95
N PRO A 293 12.83 4.14 -9.68
CA PRO A 293 13.72 3.10 -9.21
C PRO A 293 14.94 3.00 -10.12
N ASP A 294 16.13 3.15 -9.53
CA ASP A 294 17.37 2.92 -10.25
C ASP A 294 17.54 1.42 -10.58
N ALA A 295 18.61 1.07 -11.26
CA ALA A 295 18.85 -0.30 -11.70
C ALA A 295 18.93 -1.29 -10.49
N ASN A 296 19.45 -0.85 -9.34
CA ASN A 296 19.52 -1.68 -8.14
C ASN A 296 18.15 -1.87 -7.51
N ALA A 297 17.39 -0.79 -7.35
CA ALA A 297 16.03 -0.83 -6.83
C ALA A 297 15.09 -1.68 -7.71
N VAL A 298 15.28 -1.65 -9.03
CA VAL A 298 14.58 -2.54 -9.97
C VAL A 298 15.02 -3.99 -9.80
N ALA A 299 16.34 -4.24 -9.60
CA ALA A 299 16.86 -5.58 -9.40
C ALA A 299 16.32 -6.22 -8.10
N ASP A 300 16.22 -5.44 -7.02
CA ASP A 300 15.69 -5.91 -5.74
C ASP A 300 14.20 -6.27 -5.84
N ARG A 301 13.39 -5.47 -6.54
CA ARG A 301 11.98 -5.79 -6.83
C ARG A 301 11.83 -7.04 -7.68
N ARG A 302 12.68 -7.20 -8.70
CA ARG A 302 12.73 -8.41 -9.53
C ARG A 302 13.13 -9.64 -8.72
N ALA A 303 14.00 -9.50 -7.73
CA ALA A 303 14.35 -10.60 -6.84
C ALA A 303 13.14 -11.09 -6.01
N LEU A 304 12.30 -10.18 -5.51
CA LEU A 304 11.02 -10.52 -4.87
C LEU A 304 10.06 -11.21 -5.82
N ARG A 305 9.89 -10.66 -7.03
CA ARG A 305 9.10 -11.27 -8.10
C ARG A 305 9.54 -12.71 -8.38
N ASP A 306 10.84 -12.90 -8.55
CA ASP A 306 11.40 -14.20 -8.92
C ASP A 306 11.22 -15.23 -7.78
N LEU A 307 11.32 -14.80 -6.51
CA LEU A 307 10.96 -15.62 -5.35
C LEU A 307 9.47 -15.97 -5.35
N GLY A 308 8.59 -14.98 -5.57
CA GLY A 308 7.15 -15.20 -5.68
C GLY A 308 6.80 -16.23 -6.75
N ARG A 309 7.40 -16.12 -7.93
CA ARG A 309 7.22 -17.09 -9.03
C ARG A 309 7.78 -18.48 -8.70
N GLN A 310 8.99 -18.53 -8.12
CA GLN A 310 9.65 -19.79 -7.77
C GLN A 310 8.81 -20.63 -6.78
N TYR A 311 8.22 -19.98 -5.80
CA TYR A 311 7.48 -20.64 -4.73
C TYR A 311 5.96 -20.55 -4.89
N ASN A 312 5.47 -19.93 -5.95
CA ASN A 312 4.05 -19.66 -6.20
C ASN A 312 3.37 -18.95 -5.03
N VAL A 313 4.00 -17.89 -4.53
CA VAL A 313 3.53 -17.04 -3.44
C VAL A 313 3.38 -15.61 -3.97
N PRO A 314 2.22 -14.94 -3.77
CA PRO A 314 2.04 -13.57 -4.23
C PRO A 314 2.97 -12.60 -3.51
N VAL A 315 3.38 -11.53 -4.21
CA VAL A 315 4.19 -10.44 -3.67
C VAL A 315 3.30 -9.24 -3.42
N TRP A 316 3.39 -8.63 -2.25
CA TRP A 316 2.57 -7.49 -1.83
C TRP A 316 3.44 -6.31 -1.41
N MET A 317 3.20 -5.15 -1.95
CA MET A 317 3.74 -3.91 -1.40
C MET A 317 2.85 -3.49 -0.22
N THR A 318 3.34 -3.70 1.01
CA THR A 318 2.51 -3.70 2.23
C THR A 318 2.47 -2.38 2.96
N GLU A 319 3.34 -1.44 2.60
CA GLU A 319 3.34 -0.09 3.17
C GLU A 319 4.12 0.86 2.27
N VAL A 320 3.60 2.06 2.07
CA VAL A 320 4.35 3.17 1.47
C VAL A 320 4.02 4.49 2.14
N SER A 321 5.07 5.26 2.45
CA SER A 321 5.02 6.60 3.00
C SER A 321 6.07 7.47 2.32
N HIS A 322 5.72 8.06 1.19
CA HIS A 322 6.54 9.03 0.47
C HIS A 322 5.84 10.38 0.48
N GLY A 323 6.48 11.39 1.04
CA GLY A 323 5.95 12.74 1.15
C GLY A 323 6.63 13.73 0.20
N GLY A 324 6.26 15.00 0.29
CA GLY A 324 6.86 16.14 -0.39
C GLY A 324 5.88 16.96 -1.22
N LEU A 325 4.68 16.48 -1.50
CA LEU A 325 3.67 17.16 -2.31
C LEU A 325 2.40 17.49 -1.52
N ASP A 326 1.67 18.51 -1.94
CA ASP A 326 0.35 18.80 -1.40
C ASP A 326 -0.59 17.62 -1.69
N PRO A 327 -1.20 16.97 -0.65
CA PRO A 327 -2.07 15.82 -0.81
C PRO A 327 -3.31 16.09 -1.67
N ARG A 328 -3.62 17.34 -1.95
CA ARG A 328 -4.75 17.75 -2.80
C ARG A 328 -4.36 17.88 -4.27
N SER A 329 -3.06 17.92 -4.56
CA SER A 329 -2.53 18.23 -5.88
C SER A 329 -2.70 17.09 -6.89
N MET A 330 -2.69 17.46 -8.17
CA MET A 330 -2.60 16.49 -9.26
C MET A 330 -1.22 15.81 -9.29
N ASP A 331 -0.20 16.49 -8.81
CA ASP A 331 1.15 15.97 -8.72
C ASP A 331 1.25 14.82 -7.71
N ALA A 332 0.62 14.94 -6.54
CA ALA A 332 0.54 13.84 -5.57
C ALA A 332 -0.21 12.63 -6.15
N LEU A 333 -1.34 12.85 -6.86
CA LEU A 333 -2.07 11.79 -7.54
C LEU A 333 -1.17 11.10 -8.58
N ARG A 334 -0.51 11.87 -9.42
CA ARG A 334 0.29 11.34 -10.52
C ARG A 334 1.52 10.59 -10.02
N ALA A 335 2.22 11.13 -9.01
CA ALA A 335 3.37 10.47 -8.38
C ALA A 335 2.98 9.11 -7.81
N ARG A 336 1.87 9.05 -7.07
CA ARG A 336 1.37 7.80 -6.52
C ARG A 336 0.93 6.80 -7.61
N ALA A 337 0.30 7.27 -8.68
CA ALA A 337 -0.09 6.41 -9.80
C ALA A 337 1.14 5.81 -10.51
N ILE A 338 2.22 6.57 -10.68
CA ILE A 338 3.50 6.10 -11.23
C ILE A 338 4.10 5.04 -10.31
N GLU A 339 4.13 5.28 -9.01
CA GLU A 339 4.66 4.33 -8.04
C GLU A 339 3.88 3.02 -8.06
N ILE A 340 2.54 3.07 -8.09
CA ILE A 340 1.72 1.86 -8.25
C ILE A 340 2.11 1.12 -9.53
N HIS A 341 2.24 1.83 -10.66
CA HIS A 341 2.67 1.24 -11.93
C HIS A 341 4.01 0.52 -11.80
N ASP A 342 5.00 1.15 -11.17
CA ASP A 342 6.35 0.60 -11.03
C ASP A 342 6.36 -0.65 -10.14
N GLU A 343 5.64 -0.64 -9.02
CA GLU A 343 5.55 -1.82 -8.14
C GLU A 343 4.83 -2.99 -8.83
N LEU A 344 3.76 -2.71 -9.58
CA LEU A 344 3.09 -3.72 -10.40
C LEU A 344 4.01 -4.29 -11.49
N ALA A 345 4.82 -3.45 -12.13
CA ALA A 345 5.65 -3.83 -13.27
C ALA A 345 6.95 -4.54 -12.86
N TYR A 346 7.61 -4.09 -11.80
CA TYR A 346 8.94 -4.61 -11.42
C TYR A 346 8.88 -5.72 -10.38
N ALA A 347 8.01 -5.61 -9.39
CA ALA A 347 7.85 -6.62 -8.34
C ALA A 347 6.79 -7.68 -8.66
N ASP A 348 5.99 -7.53 -9.71
CA ASP A 348 4.73 -8.27 -9.90
C ASP A 348 3.85 -8.14 -8.63
N ALA A 349 3.77 -6.96 -8.02
CA ALA A 349 3.00 -6.77 -6.81
C ALA A 349 1.51 -7.08 -7.07
N SER A 350 0.97 -8.05 -6.33
CA SER A 350 -0.44 -8.47 -6.41
C SER A 350 -1.36 -7.59 -5.57
N ALA A 351 -0.79 -6.88 -4.60
CA ALA A 351 -1.50 -5.90 -3.77
C ALA A 351 -0.60 -4.69 -3.50
N PHE A 352 -1.25 -3.54 -3.34
CA PHE A 352 -0.60 -2.26 -3.02
C PHE A 352 -1.30 -1.61 -1.83
N PHE A 353 -0.53 -1.21 -0.81
CA PHE A 353 -1.04 -0.59 0.40
C PHE A 353 -0.47 0.80 0.62
N ALA A 354 -1.34 1.79 0.72
CA ALA A 354 -0.99 3.09 1.30
C ALA A 354 -0.76 2.96 2.81
N MET A 355 0.03 3.85 3.41
CA MET A 355 0.32 3.77 4.83
C MET A 355 -0.94 3.96 5.66
N HIS A 356 -1.84 4.92 5.31
CA HIS A 356 -3.06 5.15 6.07
C HIS A 356 -4.31 5.15 5.19
N ALA A 357 -5.35 4.41 5.64
CA ALA A 357 -6.68 4.49 5.03
C ALA A 357 -7.35 5.85 5.32
N ILE A 358 -7.31 6.26 6.58
CA ILE A 358 -7.93 7.50 7.06
C ILE A 358 -7.00 8.16 8.07
N TRP A 359 -6.84 9.46 7.95
CA TRP A 359 -6.09 10.29 8.89
C TRP A 359 -6.85 11.58 9.20
N ASP A 360 -6.60 12.18 10.34
CA ASP A 360 -7.16 13.48 10.68
C ASP A 360 -6.07 14.55 10.86
N SER A 361 -6.38 15.78 10.46
CA SER A 361 -5.43 16.89 10.48
C SER A 361 -4.98 17.31 11.88
N LYS A 362 -5.81 17.04 12.91
CA LYS A 362 -5.50 17.39 14.29
C LYS A 362 -4.49 16.42 14.90
N SER A 363 -4.74 15.12 14.79
CA SER A 363 -3.82 14.08 15.29
C SER A 363 -2.45 14.20 14.66
N ASN A 364 -2.41 14.57 13.40
CA ASN A 364 -1.18 14.80 12.67
C ASN A 364 -0.33 15.93 13.30
N THR A 365 -0.95 17.06 13.58
CA THR A 365 -0.27 18.22 14.21
C THR A 365 0.16 17.93 15.66
N GLU A 366 -0.66 17.26 16.44
CA GLU A 366 -0.39 16.94 17.83
C GLU A 366 0.76 15.93 17.98
N HIS A 367 0.82 14.91 17.12
CA HIS A 367 1.83 13.85 17.23
C HIS A 367 3.17 14.18 16.60
N PHE A 368 3.18 14.87 15.47
CA PHE A 368 4.39 15.05 14.66
C PHE A 368 4.89 16.49 14.59
N GLY A 369 4.15 17.45 15.12
CA GLY A 369 4.43 18.88 14.98
C GLY A 369 4.20 19.38 13.55
N ALA A 370 4.09 20.71 13.39
CA ALA A 370 3.70 21.32 12.12
C ALA A 370 4.61 20.99 10.92
N ALA A 371 5.91 20.78 11.15
CA ALA A 371 6.87 20.47 10.08
C ALA A 371 6.79 19.02 9.56
N ARG A 372 6.25 18.09 10.36
CA ARG A 372 6.06 16.68 9.97
C ARG A 372 4.60 16.32 9.64
N SER A 373 3.68 17.23 9.92
CA SER A 373 2.26 16.96 9.69
C SER A 373 1.95 16.77 8.21
N LEU A 374 2.55 17.56 7.34
CA LEU A 374 2.38 17.45 5.89
C LEU A 374 2.75 16.07 5.36
N LEU A 375 3.87 15.49 5.84
CA LEU A 375 4.35 14.18 5.38
C LEU A 375 3.35 13.03 5.58
N LYS A 376 2.50 13.10 6.59
CA LYS A 376 1.51 12.06 6.87
C LYS A 376 0.19 12.28 6.14
N GLU A 377 -0.17 13.52 5.90
CA GLU A 377 -1.36 13.86 5.10
C GLU A 377 -1.23 13.39 3.65
N GLU A 378 -0.01 13.41 3.10
CA GLU A 378 0.29 13.00 1.72
C GLU A 378 0.10 11.51 1.48
N ASP A 379 0.33 10.68 2.49
CA ASP A 379 0.29 9.23 2.38
C ASP A 379 -1.10 8.64 2.62
N THR A 380 -2.00 9.42 3.20
CA THR A 380 -3.33 8.94 3.52
C THR A 380 -4.24 8.86 2.29
N VAL A 381 -5.13 7.87 2.27
CA VAL A 381 -6.15 7.76 1.23
C VAL A 381 -7.25 8.81 1.42
N VAL A 382 -7.68 8.99 2.66
CA VAL A 382 -8.72 9.95 3.05
C VAL A 382 -8.24 10.78 4.24
N LEU A 383 -8.33 12.09 4.12
CA LEU A 383 -8.04 13.05 5.16
C LEU A 383 -9.34 13.63 5.74
N ILE A 384 -9.45 13.63 7.07
CA ILE A 384 -10.51 14.34 7.78
C ILE A 384 -9.95 15.68 8.26
N GLU A 385 -10.50 16.76 7.74
CA GLU A 385 -10.16 18.11 8.16
C GLU A 385 -11.07 18.56 9.30
N ILE A 386 -10.61 18.37 10.52
CA ILE A 386 -11.43 18.62 11.73
C ILE A 386 -11.90 20.07 11.83
N GLY A 387 -11.07 21.02 11.42
CA GLY A 387 -11.41 22.46 11.46
C GLY A 387 -12.61 22.86 10.58
N THR A 388 -12.76 22.20 9.45
CA THR A 388 -13.86 22.41 8.49
C THR A 388 -14.95 21.35 8.57
N SER A 389 -14.74 20.30 9.37
CA SER A 389 -15.61 19.12 9.42
C SER A 389 -15.82 18.48 8.04
N SER A 390 -14.78 18.49 7.20
CA SER A 390 -14.81 17.91 5.85
C SER A 390 -14.04 16.61 5.75
N VAL A 391 -14.40 15.80 4.77
CA VAL A 391 -13.74 14.56 4.38
C VAL A 391 -13.22 14.71 2.97
N LEU A 392 -11.91 14.57 2.80
CA LEU A 392 -11.19 14.76 1.54
C LEU A 392 -10.59 13.44 1.08
N ILE A 393 -10.87 13.03 -0.16
CA ILE A 393 -10.05 12.02 -0.85
C ILE A 393 -8.79 12.72 -1.34
N THR A 394 -7.62 12.21 -0.96
CA THR A 394 -6.33 12.81 -1.33
C THR A 394 -5.88 12.40 -2.72
N GLY A 395 -4.75 12.96 -3.21
CA GLY A 395 -4.10 12.51 -4.43
C GLY A 395 -3.76 11.01 -4.39
N THR A 396 -3.27 10.51 -3.25
CA THR A 396 -3.05 9.08 -3.01
C THR A 396 -4.35 8.27 -3.16
N GLY A 397 -5.45 8.74 -2.56
CA GLY A 397 -6.75 8.09 -2.68
C GLY A 397 -7.26 8.07 -4.12
N TYR A 398 -7.15 9.19 -4.83
CA TYR A 398 -7.53 9.26 -6.24
C TYR A 398 -6.68 8.36 -7.13
N ALA A 399 -5.36 8.29 -6.89
CA ALA A 399 -4.45 7.41 -7.63
C ALA A 399 -4.82 5.94 -7.45
N ILE A 400 -4.99 5.49 -6.21
CA ILE A 400 -5.39 4.12 -5.92
C ILE A 400 -6.76 3.83 -6.54
N GLY A 401 -7.69 4.78 -6.48
CA GLY A 401 -9.01 4.65 -7.09
C GLY A 401 -8.99 4.46 -8.60
N HIS A 402 -8.03 5.06 -9.31
CA HIS A 402 -7.81 4.79 -10.74
C HIS A 402 -7.49 3.33 -11.04
N TYR A 403 -6.97 2.58 -10.07
CA TYR A 403 -6.77 1.14 -10.17
C TYR A 403 -7.94 0.36 -9.53
N ALA A 404 -8.25 0.61 -8.26
CA ALA A 404 -9.17 -0.19 -7.47
C ALA A 404 -10.61 -0.20 -8.01
N ARG A 405 -11.03 0.86 -8.68
CA ARG A 405 -12.38 0.98 -9.29
C ARG A 405 -12.53 0.13 -10.56
N TRP A 406 -11.41 -0.22 -11.20
CA TRP A 406 -11.38 -0.88 -12.51
C TRP A 406 -10.77 -2.29 -12.46
N VAL A 407 -9.89 -2.57 -11.50
CA VAL A 407 -9.17 -3.84 -11.37
C VAL A 407 -9.73 -4.63 -10.20
N GLN A 408 -10.49 -5.67 -10.51
CA GLN A 408 -11.09 -6.53 -9.50
C GLN A 408 -10.11 -7.62 -9.05
N ARG A 409 -10.30 -8.15 -7.81
CA ARG A 409 -9.58 -9.34 -7.35
C ARG A 409 -9.72 -10.49 -8.35
N GLY A 410 -8.60 -11.13 -8.67
CA GLY A 410 -8.52 -12.22 -9.65
C GLY A 410 -8.23 -11.77 -11.07
N ALA A 411 -8.22 -10.47 -11.38
CA ALA A 411 -7.74 -9.97 -12.66
C ALA A 411 -6.24 -10.27 -12.81
N LEU A 412 -5.81 -10.58 -14.03
CA LEU A 412 -4.40 -10.82 -14.37
C LEU A 412 -3.80 -9.53 -14.93
N ARG A 413 -2.69 -9.06 -14.38
CA ARG A 413 -1.89 -8.08 -15.11
C ARG A 413 -1.29 -8.74 -16.35
N VAL A 414 -1.33 -8.04 -17.47
CA VAL A 414 -0.77 -8.49 -18.74
C VAL A 414 0.31 -7.55 -19.22
N GLU A 415 1.18 -8.05 -20.10
CA GLU A 415 2.28 -7.27 -20.64
C GLU A 415 1.78 -6.06 -21.40
N SER A 416 2.37 -4.89 -21.12
CA SER A 416 2.09 -3.63 -21.84
C SER A 416 3.40 -2.87 -22.06
N VAL A 417 3.62 -2.39 -23.27
CA VAL A 417 4.82 -1.65 -23.69
C VAL A 417 4.40 -0.39 -24.42
N SER A 418 4.85 0.75 -23.94
CA SER A 418 4.68 2.08 -24.58
C SER A 418 5.94 2.48 -25.31
N ASP A 419 5.81 3.13 -26.46
CA ASP A 419 6.93 3.72 -27.21
C ASP A 419 7.33 5.11 -26.71
N ASP A 420 6.59 5.69 -25.74
CA ASP A 420 6.93 6.94 -25.05
C ASP A 420 7.12 6.65 -23.54
N SER A 421 8.32 6.87 -23.04
CA SER A 421 8.66 6.61 -21.64
C SER A 421 7.95 7.52 -20.61
N LEU A 422 7.34 8.62 -21.06
CA LEU A 422 6.50 9.50 -20.23
C LEU A 422 5.02 9.09 -20.23
N VAL A 423 4.65 8.10 -21.06
CA VAL A 423 3.31 7.52 -21.08
C VAL A 423 3.40 6.08 -20.60
N MET A 424 2.93 5.81 -19.39
CA MET A 424 2.95 4.49 -18.76
C MET A 424 1.56 3.87 -18.82
N VAL A 425 1.50 2.56 -19.09
CA VAL A 425 0.24 1.83 -19.17
C VAL A 425 0.33 0.55 -18.35
N SER A 426 -0.63 0.39 -17.42
CA SER A 426 -0.88 -0.88 -16.75
C SER A 426 -2.13 -1.51 -17.36
N ALA A 427 -2.04 -2.75 -17.83
CA ALA A 427 -3.14 -3.46 -18.48
C ALA A 427 -3.52 -4.73 -17.72
N PHE A 428 -4.82 -5.01 -17.63
CA PHE A 428 -5.35 -6.14 -16.88
C PHE A 428 -6.46 -6.84 -17.66
N THR A 429 -6.55 -8.16 -17.51
CA THR A 429 -7.64 -8.97 -18.05
C THR A 429 -8.31 -9.79 -16.95
N ASP A 430 -9.63 -9.82 -16.94
CA ASP A 430 -10.44 -10.67 -16.08
C ASP A 430 -11.28 -11.60 -16.96
N LYS A 431 -10.71 -12.78 -17.27
CA LYS A 431 -11.37 -13.77 -18.12
C LYS A 431 -12.67 -14.28 -17.52
N LYS A 432 -12.78 -14.33 -16.19
CA LYS A 432 -13.99 -14.81 -15.51
C LYS A 432 -15.17 -13.86 -15.72
N ARG A 433 -14.88 -12.55 -15.78
CA ARG A 433 -15.90 -11.50 -15.97
C ARG A 433 -15.99 -11.02 -17.42
N GLY A 434 -15.10 -11.48 -18.31
CA GLY A 434 -15.00 -10.99 -19.69
C GLY A 434 -14.65 -9.50 -19.76
N LYS A 435 -13.74 -9.00 -18.90
CA LYS A 435 -13.40 -7.59 -18.81
C LYS A 435 -11.89 -7.36 -18.92
N ALA A 436 -11.53 -6.27 -19.61
CA ALA A 436 -10.17 -5.74 -19.61
C ALA A 436 -10.19 -4.31 -19.06
N SER A 437 -9.09 -3.93 -18.39
CA SER A 437 -8.94 -2.60 -17.80
C SER A 437 -7.53 -2.05 -18.06
N PHE A 438 -7.45 -0.74 -18.20
CA PHE A 438 -6.22 -0.01 -18.50
C PHE A 438 -6.11 1.20 -17.60
N VAL A 439 -4.93 1.44 -17.04
CA VAL A 439 -4.59 2.69 -16.38
C VAL A 439 -3.45 3.34 -17.15
N ILE A 440 -3.69 4.52 -17.70
CA ILE A 440 -2.76 5.27 -18.55
C ILE A 440 -2.33 6.53 -17.80
N ILE A 441 -1.05 6.69 -17.60
CA ILE A 441 -0.45 7.86 -16.94
C ILE A 441 0.31 8.66 -17.99
N ASN A 442 -0.09 9.89 -18.23
CA ASN A 442 0.68 10.82 -19.05
C ASN A 442 1.48 11.78 -18.15
N ASN A 443 2.77 11.55 -18.03
CA ASN A 443 3.70 12.41 -17.30
C ASN A 443 4.34 13.52 -18.16
N ALA A 444 3.98 13.62 -19.45
CA ALA A 444 4.46 14.67 -20.33
C ALA A 444 3.75 16.00 -20.11
N ASP A 445 4.39 17.12 -20.51
CA ASP A 445 3.83 18.48 -20.48
C ASP A 445 2.83 18.77 -21.60
N THR A 446 2.57 17.78 -22.47
CA THR A 446 1.64 17.90 -23.59
C THR A 446 0.61 16.80 -23.58
N ALA A 447 -0.57 17.07 -24.08
CA ALA A 447 -1.56 16.04 -24.34
C ALA A 447 -1.02 15.05 -25.40
N LYS A 448 -1.41 13.79 -25.28
CA LYS A 448 -1.03 12.70 -26.19
C LYS A 448 -2.27 11.97 -26.69
N THR A 449 -2.24 11.54 -27.94
CA THR A 449 -3.18 10.53 -28.43
C THR A 449 -2.53 9.17 -28.23
N VAL A 450 -3.05 8.37 -27.31
CA VAL A 450 -2.54 7.03 -27.01
C VAL A 450 -3.36 6.01 -27.77
N ARG A 451 -2.71 5.30 -28.70
CA ARG A 451 -3.27 4.19 -29.46
C ARG A 451 -2.83 2.89 -28.82
N VAL A 452 -3.79 2.11 -28.36
CA VAL A 452 -3.54 0.83 -27.68
C VAL A 452 -4.01 -0.31 -28.59
N HIS A 453 -3.09 -1.18 -28.96
CA HIS A 453 -3.38 -2.45 -29.62
C HIS A 453 -3.27 -3.59 -28.60
N VAL A 454 -4.31 -4.44 -28.54
CA VAL A 454 -4.41 -5.53 -27.55
C VAL A 454 -4.42 -6.87 -28.30
N SER A 455 -3.26 -7.48 -28.44
CA SER A 455 -3.16 -8.80 -29.06
C SER A 455 -3.79 -9.90 -28.20
N GLY A 456 -4.54 -10.79 -28.84
CA GLY A 456 -5.18 -11.95 -28.19
C GLY A 456 -6.50 -11.64 -27.47
N LEU A 457 -7.11 -10.47 -27.75
CA LEU A 457 -8.40 -10.07 -27.18
C LEU A 457 -9.12 -9.15 -28.18
N ALA A 458 -10.44 -9.29 -28.29
CA ALA A 458 -11.29 -8.41 -29.08
C ALA A 458 -12.44 -7.87 -28.23
N PHE A 459 -12.58 -6.55 -28.16
CA PHE A 459 -13.67 -5.90 -27.44
C PHE A 459 -15.01 -6.04 -28.18
N THR A 460 -16.06 -6.26 -27.44
CA THR A 460 -17.43 -6.40 -27.95
C THR A 460 -18.20 -5.08 -28.02
N GLY A 461 -17.57 -3.98 -27.64
CA GLY A 461 -18.16 -2.64 -27.64
C GLY A 461 -17.15 -1.58 -27.24
N PRO A 462 -17.59 -0.31 -27.09
CA PRO A 462 -16.73 0.78 -26.68
C PRO A 462 -16.26 0.60 -25.22
N LEU A 463 -15.11 1.21 -24.89
CA LEU A 463 -14.67 1.29 -23.53
C LEU A 463 -15.32 2.48 -22.79
N GLU A 464 -15.57 2.28 -21.52
CA GLU A 464 -15.93 3.34 -20.56
C GLU A 464 -14.70 3.76 -19.78
N GLY A 465 -14.70 4.95 -19.22
CA GLY A 465 -13.55 5.40 -18.46
C GLY A 465 -13.76 6.65 -17.63
N GLU A 466 -12.72 6.99 -16.92
CA GLU A 466 -12.63 8.20 -16.12
C GLU A 466 -11.22 8.78 -16.17
N GLN A 467 -11.11 10.10 -15.98
CA GLN A 467 -9.88 10.86 -16.14
C GLN A 467 -9.72 11.88 -15.02
N SER A 468 -8.47 12.04 -14.57
CA SER A 468 -8.07 13.10 -13.63
C SER A 468 -7.01 13.99 -14.27
N GLU A 469 -7.25 15.31 -14.23
CA GLU A 469 -6.34 16.36 -14.73
C GLU A 469 -6.59 17.68 -13.99
N GLY A 470 -5.57 18.53 -13.84
CA GLY A 470 -5.70 19.81 -13.16
C GLY A 470 -6.40 19.65 -11.81
N ASP A 471 -7.55 20.31 -11.63
CA ASP A 471 -8.38 20.21 -10.40
C ASP A 471 -9.52 19.18 -10.53
N VAL A 472 -9.64 18.54 -11.67
CA VAL A 472 -10.70 17.56 -11.95
C VAL A 472 -10.26 16.17 -11.55
N ARG A 473 -11.14 15.44 -10.87
CA ARG A 473 -10.89 14.06 -10.40
C ARG A 473 -11.99 13.13 -10.89
N TRP A 474 -11.59 11.96 -11.40
CA TRP A 474 -12.48 10.88 -11.87
C TRP A 474 -13.64 11.36 -12.76
N LYS A 475 -13.38 12.34 -13.62
CA LYS A 475 -14.38 12.80 -14.60
C LYS A 475 -14.67 11.66 -15.57
N ALA A 476 -15.92 11.27 -15.64
CA ALA A 476 -16.35 10.26 -16.61
C ALA A 476 -16.01 10.71 -18.04
N LEU A 477 -15.45 9.81 -18.81
CA LEU A 477 -15.24 9.96 -20.25
C LEU A 477 -16.50 9.51 -21.01
N GLY A 478 -16.68 10.07 -22.20
CA GLY A 478 -17.59 9.48 -23.16
C GLY A 478 -17.11 8.08 -23.59
N ALA A 479 -17.96 7.37 -24.33
CA ALA A 479 -17.60 6.08 -24.89
C ALA A 479 -16.33 6.22 -25.79
N VAL A 480 -15.31 5.42 -25.51
CA VAL A 480 -14.08 5.34 -26.30
C VAL A 480 -14.28 4.21 -27.32
N PRO A 481 -14.41 4.52 -28.63
CA PRO A 481 -14.68 3.50 -29.63
C PRO A 481 -13.47 2.58 -29.82
N THR A 482 -13.77 1.32 -30.13
CA THR A 482 -12.79 0.32 -30.59
C THR A 482 -12.84 0.24 -32.12
N THR A 483 -11.81 -0.36 -32.73
CA THR A 483 -11.79 -0.60 -34.18
C THR A 483 -12.94 -1.50 -34.60
N GLU A 484 -13.73 -1.10 -35.60
CA GLU A 484 -14.92 -1.84 -36.04
C GLU A 484 -14.58 -3.22 -36.65
N ALA A 485 -13.40 -3.34 -37.28
CA ALA A 485 -13.01 -4.55 -38.01
C ALA A 485 -12.55 -5.70 -37.12
N THR A 486 -11.82 -5.40 -36.04
CA THR A 486 -11.12 -6.40 -35.22
C THR A 486 -11.46 -6.29 -33.74
N GLY A 487 -11.89 -5.11 -33.28
CA GLY A 487 -12.17 -4.85 -31.87
C GLY A 487 -10.95 -4.93 -30.93
N ASP A 488 -9.74 -4.99 -31.51
CA ASP A 488 -8.49 -5.19 -30.76
C ASP A 488 -7.68 -3.90 -30.57
N GLU A 489 -8.19 -2.76 -30.99
CA GLU A 489 -7.52 -1.47 -30.87
C GLU A 489 -8.49 -0.37 -30.46
N PHE A 490 -7.98 0.59 -29.68
CA PHE A 490 -8.66 1.84 -29.37
C PHE A 490 -7.67 3.00 -29.31
N ALA A 491 -8.19 4.22 -29.42
CA ALA A 491 -7.39 5.43 -29.26
C ALA A 491 -8.10 6.38 -28.28
N VAL A 492 -7.32 6.98 -27.37
CA VAL A 492 -7.80 7.94 -26.38
C VAL A 492 -6.87 9.13 -26.27
N THR A 493 -7.44 10.33 -26.15
CA THR A 493 -6.64 11.53 -25.84
C THR A 493 -6.46 11.62 -24.33
N VAL A 494 -5.20 11.60 -23.89
CA VAL A 494 -4.79 11.77 -22.51
C VAL A 494 -4.17 13.15 -22.33
N PRO A 495 -4.74 14.04 -21.50
CA PRO A 495 -4.20 15.38 -21.29
C PRO A 495 -2.78 15.36 -20.73
N ALA A 496 -2.09 16.50 -20.81
CA ALA A 496 -0.82 16.68 -20.12
C ALA A 496 -0.99 16.43 -18.61
N LYS A 497 0.02 15.77 -18.00
CA LYS A 497 0.04 15.56 -16.53
C LYS A 497 -1.26 14.94 -15.98
N SER A 498 -1.74 13.87 -16.60
CA SER A 498 -3.04 13.25 -16.28
C SER A 498 -2.95 11.76 -15.97
N VAL A 499 -4.00 11.22 -15.38
CA VAL A 499 -4.24 9.78 -15.23
C VAL A 499 -5.62 9.45 -15.77
N THR A 500 -5.67 8.42 -16.61
CA THR A 500 -6.90 7.94 -17.27
C THR A 500 -7.07 6.45 -17.02
N SER A 501 -8.27 6.04 -16.61
CA SER A 501 -8.62 4.63 -16.47
C SER A 501 -9.72 4.28 -17.46
N LEU A 502 -9.59 3.13 -18.10
CA LEU A 502 -10.55 2.62 -19.09
C LEU A 502 -10.88 1.17 -18.78
N GLY A 503 -12.08 0.75 -19.15
CA GLY A 503 -12.50 -0.64 -19.06
C GLY A 503 -13.48 -1.00 -20.16
N GLY A 504 -13.39 -2.24 -20.66
CA GLY A 504 -14.27 -2.76 -21.71
C GLY A 504 -14.57 -4.24 -21.54
N THR A 505 -15.58 -4.72 -22.24
CA THR A 505 -15.98 -6.13 -22.28
C THR A 505 -15.40 -6.78 -23.54
N PHE A 506 -14.91 -8.02 -23.44
CA PHE A 506 -14.35 -8.81 -24.53
C PHE A 506 -14.98 -10.20 -24.62
#